data_5409d835fa502e3f68aa4c1b1a38644f
#
_entry.id   5409d835fa502e3f68aa4c1b1a38644f
#
_cell.length_a   1.000
_cell.length_b   1.000
_cell.length_c   1.000
_cell.angle_alpha   90.00
_cell.angle_beta   90.00
_cell.angle_gamma   90.00
#
_symmetry.space_group_name_H-M   'P 1'
#
loop_
_entity.id
_entity.type
_entity.pdbx_description
1 polymer ?
#
loop_
_entity_poly.entity_id
_entity_poly.type
_entity_poly.pdbx_seq_one_letter_code
_entity_poly.pdbx_strand_id
1 'polypeptide(L)'
;MMQNIFTPGATSLLPTLATTSWLSLTVQVSLVLFVVSLGFTFIRLILGPSLPDRVVALDLASTLLVGLIAVSAIETGDVIFLRVAMVAALFSFIGTIGFCWYLQRETDQ
;
A
#
# COMPACT_ATOMS: atom_id res chain seq x y z
N MET A 1 13.77 32.63 -2.43
CA MET A 1 13.86 32.99 -3.85
C MET A 1 12.97 32.13 -4.74
N MET A 2 13.03 30.83 -4.64
CA MET A 2 12.13 29.95 -5.39
C MET A 2 10.67 30.08 -4.96
N GLN A 3 10.41 30.39 -3.70
CA GLN A 3 9.06 30.58 -3.16
C GLN A 3 8.36 31.78 -3.81
N ASN A 4 9.10 32.83 -4.16
CA ASN A 4 8.53 34.01 -4.80
C ASN A 4 8.15 33.78 -6.28
N ILE A 5 8.75 32.79 -6.91
CA ILE A 5 8.42 32.40 -8.29
C ILE A 5 7.13 31.56 -8.30
N PHE A 6 6.89 30.81 -7.22
CA PHE A 6 5.73 29.93 -7.09
C PHE A 6 4.52 30.58 -6.43
N THR A 7 4.65 31.82 -5.95
CA THR A 7 3.53 32.58 -5.40
C THR A 7 3.13 33.81 -6.25
N PRO A 8 3.19 33.78 -7.57
CA PRO A 8 2.62 34.89 -8.35
C PRO A 8 1.12 34.71 -8.46
N GLY A 9 0.43 35.42 -7.63
CA GLY A 9 -0.97 35.69 -7.80
C GLY A 9 -1.94 34.53 -7.64
N ALA A 10 -3.19 34.86 -7.36
CA ALA A 10 -4.28 33.93 -7.12
C ALA A 10 -4.58 33.01 -8.33
N THR A 11 -4.11 33.36 -9.52
CA THR A 11 -4.37 32.59 -10.75
C THR A 11 -3.63 31.25 -10.80
N SER A 12 -2.49 31.13 -10.10
CA SER A 12 -1.75 29.87 -10.01
C SER A 12 -2.24 28.98 -8.89
N LEU A 13 -2.96 29.53 -7.93
CA LEU A 13 -3.51 28.77 -6.80
C LEU A 13 -4.80 28.02 -7.17
N LEU A 14 -5.61 28.57 -8.09
CA LEU A 14 -6.88 27.95 -8.46
C LEU A 14 -6.72 26.56 -9.09
N PRO A 15 -5.84 26.33 -10.09
CA PRO A 15 -5.63 24.97 -10.61
C PRO A 15 -4.98 24.05 -9.58
N THR A 16 -4.13 24.58 -8.69
CA THR A 16 -3.49 23.79 -7.63
C THR A 16 -4.51 23.37 -6.59
N LEU A 17 -5.43 24.23 -6.21
CA LEU A 17 -6.51 23.91 -5.28
C LEU A 17 -7.49 22.87 -5.88
N ALA A 18 -7.81 23.01 -7.16
CA ALA A 18 -8.66 22.04 -7.85
C ALA A 18 -8.00 20.66 -7.91
N THR A 19 -6.72 20.59 -8.28
CA THR A 19 -5.96 19.34 -8.30
C THR A 19 -5.80 18.75 -6.89
N THR A 20 -5.60 19.58 -5.89
CA THR A 20 -5.50 19.13 -4.50
C THR A 20 -6.82 18.53 -4.02
N SER A 21 -7.95 19.12 -4.42
CA SER A 21 -9.28 18.60 -4.04
C SER A 21 -9.53 17.22 -4.66
N TRP A 22 -9.23 17.05 -5.94
CA TRP A 22 -9.37 15.77 -6.61
C TRP A 22 -8.41 14.71 -6.03
N LEU A 23 -7.18 15.12 -5.74
CA LEU A 23 -6.17 14.25 -5.14
C LEU A 23 -6.61 13.77 -3.75
N SER A 24 -7.12 14.67 -2.91
CA SER A 24 -7.54 14.30 -1.57
C SER A 24 -8.71 13.33 -1.59
N LEU A 25 -9.67 13.53 -2.49
CA LEU A 25 -10.80 12.62 -2.66
C LEU A 25 -10.33 11.23 -3.13
N THR A 26 -9.43 11.21 -4.12
CA THR A 26 -8.88 9.95 -4.65
C THR A 26 -8.12 9.19 -3.58
N VAL A 27 -7.31 9.88 -2.79
CA VAL A 27 -6.54 9.27 -1.70
C VAL A 27 -7.48 8.69 -0.64
N GLN A 28 -8.50 9.44 -0.23
CA GLN A 28 -9.46 8.97 0.77
C GLN A 28 -10.23 7.74 0.28
N VAL A 29 -10.71 7.77 -0.96
CA VAL A 29 -11.41 6.62 -1.55
C VAL A 29 -10.50 5.41 -1.61
N SER A 30 -9.24 5.62 -2.02
CA SER A 30 -8.25 4.53 -2.09
C SER A 30 -7.97 3.92 -0.72
N LEU A 31 -7.84 4.77 0.31
CA LEU A 31 -7.61 4.30 1.69
C LEU A 31 -8.76 3.42 2.18
N VAL A 32 -10.00 3.86 1.94
CA VAL A 32 -11.18 3.09 2.34
C VAL A 32 -11.20 1.74 1.61
N LEU A 33 -10.91 1.74 0.30
CA LEU A 33 -10.86 0.51 -0.49
C LEU A 33 -9.77 -0.45 0.02
N PHE A 34 -8.60 0.07 0.36
CA PHE A 34 -7.51 -0.76 0.91
C PHE A 34 -7.92 -1.39 2.24
N VAL A 35 -8.55 -0.62 3.13
CA VAL A 35 -8.98 -1.11 4.44
C VAL A 35 -10.06 -2.21 4.28
N VAL A 36 -11.03 -2.00 3.39
CA VAL A 36 -12.08 -2.98 3.12
C VAL A 36 -11.46 -4.26 2.52
N SER A 37 -10.56 -4.11 1.56
CA SER A 37 -9.86 -5.24 0.94
C SER A 37 -9.04 -6.03 1.94
N LEU A 38 -8.38 -5.31 2.85
CA LEU A 38 -7.60 -5.93 3.93
C LEU A 38 -8.51 -6.75 4.85
N GLY A 39 -9.68 -6.22 5.18
CA GLY A 39 -10.68 -6.94 5.97
C GLY A 39 -11.12 -8.25 5.32
N PHE A 40 -11.44 -8.21 4.02
CA PHE A 40 -11.80 -9.41 3.26
C PHE A 40 -10.64 -10.41 3.21
N THR A 41 -9.42 -9.93 3.07
CA THR A 41 -8.23 -10.78 3.05
C THR A 41 -8.04 -11.50 4.38
N PHE A 42 -8.26 -10.80 5.50
CA PHE A 42 -8.20 -11.41 6.83
C PHE A 42 -9.28 -12.47 7.04
N ILE A 43 -10.49 -12.21 6.57
CA ILE A 43 -11.58 -13.20 6.62
C ILE A 43 -11.17 -14.45 5.86
N ARG A 44 -10.60 -14.29 4.68
CA ARG A 44 -10.12 -15.40 3.86
C ARG A 44 -8.97 -16.16 4.52
N LEU A 45 -8.10 -15.45 5.23
CA LEU A 45 -6.99 -16.04 5.97
C LEU A 45 -7.49 -16.98 7.07
N ILE A 46 -8.54 -16.57 7.79
CA ILE A 46 -9.11 -17.36 8.89
C ILE A 46 -9.92 -18.54 8.34
N LEU A 47 -10.68 -18.31 7.28
CA LEU A 47 -11.59 -19.30 6.67
C LEU A 47 -10.91 -20.19 5.64
N GLY A 48 -9.65 -19.92 5.29
CA GLY A 48 -8.92 -20.68 4.28
C GLY A 48 -8.78 -22.16 4.64
N PRO A 49 -9.34 -23.07 3.82
CA PRO A 49 -9.34 -24.50 4.15
C PRO A 49 -7.98 -25.18 3.97
N SER A 50 -7.11 -24.63 3.14
CA SER A 50 -5.81 -25.23 2.84
C SER A 50 -4.66 -24.29 3.20
N LEU A 51 -3.49 -24.88 3.43
CA LEU A 51 -2.27 -24.13 3.75
C LEU A 51 -1.87 -23.18 2.61
N PRO A 52 -1.88 -23.59 1.33
CA PRO A 52 -1.57 -22.67 0.22
C PRO A 52 -2.51 -21.46 0.16
N ASP A 53 -3.80 -21.63 0.46
CA ASP A 53 -4.77 -20.53 0.46
C ASP A 53 -4.43 -19.48 1.52
N ARG A 54 -3.94 -19.92 2.68
CA ARG A 54 -3.52 -19.03 3.76
C ARG A 54 -2.25 -18.26 3.37
N VAL A 55 -1.32 -18.93 2.70
CA VAL A 55 -0.09 -18.28 2.23
C VAL A 55 -0.40 -17.19 1.21
N VAL A 56 -1.28 -17.47 0.26
CA VAL A 56 -1.72 -16.49 -0.75
C VAL A 56 -2.44 -15.32 -0.07
N ALA A 57 -3.29 -15.60 0.91
CA ALA A 57 -4.00 -14.56 1.65
C ALA A 57 -3.01 -13.68 2.45
N LEU A 58 -1.98 -14.27 3.06
CA LEU A 58 -0.94 -13.52 3.76
C LEU A 58 -0.14 -12.64 2.80
N ASP A 59 0.20 -13.15 1.64
CA ASP A 59 0.91 -12.39 0.61
C ASP A 59 0.07 -11.20 0.13
N LEU A 60 -1.21 -11.44 -0.12
CA LEU A 60 -2.14 -10.38 -0.50
C LEU A 60 -2.29 -9.34 0.61
N ALA A 61 -2.39 -9.77 1.87
CA ALA A 61 -2.47 -8.87 3.01
C ALA A 61 -1.22 -7.99 3.10
N SER A 62 -0.05 -8.58 2.91
CA SER A 62 1.23 -7.84 2.93
C SER A 62 1.29 -6.80 1.82
N THR A 63 0.87 -7.18 0.62
CA THR A 63 0.82 -6.28 -0.54
C THR A 63 -0.15 -5.12 -0.29
N LEU A 64 -1.32 -5.41 0.26
CA LEU A 64 -2.31 -4.38 0.61
C LEU A 64 -1.77 -3.42 1.69
N LEU A 65 -1.04 -3.94 2.67
CA LEU A 65 -0.41 -3.10 3.70
C LEU A 65 0.63 -2.17 3.09
N VAL A 66 1.47 -2.67 2.19
CA VAL A 66 2.46 -1.85 1.49
C VAL A 66 1.76 -0.75 0.69
N GLY A 67 0.70 -1.10 -0.03
CA GLY A 67 -0.11 -0.13 -0.77
C GLY A 67 -0.74 0.92 0.13
N LEU A 68 -1.29 0.49 1.28
CA LEU A 68 -1.89 1.39 2.26
C LEU A 68 -0.86 2.40 2.79
N ILE A 69 0.34 1.93 3.14
CA ILE A 69 1.43 2.79 3.62
C ILE A 69 1.86 3.77 2.51
N ALA A 70 1.95 3.30 1.27
CA ALA A 70 2.31 4.14 0.13
C ALA A 70 1.29 5.25 -0.11
N VAL A 71 0.00 4.93 -0.05
CA VAL A 71 -1.08 5.92 -0.20
C VAL A 71 -1.07 6.90 0.97
N SER A 72 -0.80 6.43 2.19
CA SER A 72 -0.64 7.30 3.36
C SER A 72 0.54 8.26 3.20
N ALA A 73 1.61 7.82 2.54
CA ALA A 73 2.75 8.68 2.22
C ALA A 73 2.35 9.83 1.29
N ILE A 74 1.46 9.57 0.33
CA ILE A 74 0.96 10.60 -0.57
C ILE A 74 0.10 11.61 0.20
N GLU A 75 -0.75 11.13 1.10
CA GLU A 75 -1.66 11.98 1.88
C GLU A 75 -0.89 12.92 2.83
N THR A 76 0.07 12.37 3.57
CA THR A 76 0.85 13.13 4.54
C THR A 76 2.00 13.92 3.91
N GLY A 77 2.43 13.52 2.72
CA GLY A 77 3.59 14.13 2.06
C GLY A 77 4.92 13.82 2.74
N ASP A 78 4.94 12.84 3.62
CA ASP A 78 6.10 12.50 4.42
C ASP A 78 6.86 11.33 3.80
N VAL A 79 8.14 11.56 3.53
CA VAL A 79 9.02 10.58 2.90
C VAL A 79 9.28 9.36 3.80
N ILE A 80 9.05 9.53 5.11
CA ILE A 80 9.27 8.45 6.08
C ILE A 80 8.35 7.26 5.78
N PHE A 81 7.08 7.52 5.46
CA PHE A 81 6.12 6.47 5.12
C PHE A 81 6.54 5.71 3.86
N LEU A 82 7.12 6.42 2.89
CA LEU A 82 7.62 5.78 1.68
C LEU A 82 8.80 4.84 1.97
N ARG A 83 9.70 5.24 2.86
CA ARG A 83 10.82 4.40 3.29
C ARG A 83 10.32 3.13 3.99
N VAL A 84 9.32 3.28 4.86
CA VAL A 84 8.69 2.14 5.54
C VAL A 84 8.03 1.20 4.52
N ALA A 85 7.36 1.74 3.51
CA ALA A 85 6.75 0.94 2.45
C ALA A 85 7.79 0.12 1.69
N MET A 86 8.94 0.74 1.37
CA MET A 86 10.04 0.03 0.69
C MET A 86 10.59 -1.13 1.50
N VAL A 87 10.81 -0.89 2.80
CA VAL A 87 11.30 -1.94 3.71
C VAL A 87 10.27 -3.05 3.84
N ALA A 88 8.98 -2.70 3.99
CA ALA A 88 7.90 -3.68 4.08
C ALA A 88 7.79 -4.52 2.81
N ALA A 89 7.98 -3.91 1.63
CA ALA A 89 7.99 -4.62 0.36
C ALA A 89 9.13 -5.64 0.28
N LEU A 90 10.32 -5.28 0.77
CA LEU A 90 11.46 -6.19 0.83
C LEU A 90 11.19 -7.38 1.75
N PHE A 91 10.61 -7.13 2.92
CA PHE A 91 10.24 -8.20 3.85
C PHE A 91 9.19 -9.13 3.25
N SER A 92 8.21 -8.56 2.56
CA SER A 92 7.17 -9.33 1.86
C SER A 92 7.79 -10.24 0.80
N PHE A 93 8.73 -9.72 0.04
CA PHE A 93 9.44 -10.47 -1.01
C PHE A 93 10.22 -11.65 -0.42
N ILE A 94 10.96 -11.40 0.66
CA ILE A 94 11.73 -12.45 1.34
C ILE A 94 10.79 -13.52 1.91
N GLY A 95 9.67 -13.10 2.49
CA GLY A 95 8.66 -14.02 3.01
C GLY A 95 8.08 -14.92 1.94
N THR A 96 7.76 -14.37 0.77
CA THR A 96 7.23 -15.13 -0.36
C THR A 96 8.23 -16.18 -0.85
N ILE A 97 9.49 -15.79 -1.00
CA ILE A 97 10.55 -16.72 -1.41
C ILE A 97 10.73 -17.83 -0.37
N GLY A 98 10.75 -17.48 0.90
CA GLY A 98 10.87 -18.44 2.00
C GLY A 98 9.76 -19.47 1.99
N PHE A 99 8.52 -19.02 1.80
CA PHE A 99 7.34 -19.91 1.70
C PHE A 99 7.41 -20.81 0.47
N CYS A 100 7.79 -20.27 -0.67
CA CYS A 100 7.93 -21.06 -1.90
C CYS A 100 8.96 -22.17 -1.72
N TRP A 101 10.07 -21.86 -1.08
CA TRP A 101 11.11 -22.83 -0.81
C TRP A 101 10.65 -23.91 0.17
N TYR A 102 9.91 -23.51 1.20
CA TYR A 102 9.34 -24.42 2.19
C TYR A 102 8.33 -25.39 1.55
N LEU A 103 7.45 -24.88 0.68
CA LEU A 103 6.48 -25.70 -0.02
C LEU A 103 7.12 -26.69 -0.99
N GLN A 104 8.19 -26.28 -1.68
CA GLN A 104 8.94 -27.17 -2.56
C GLN A 104 9.57 -28.33 -1.78
N ARG A 105 10.05 -28.04 -0.59
CA ARG A 105 10.69 -29.05 0.26
C ARG A 105 9.67 -30.08 0.77
N GLU A 106 8.45 -29.67 1.04
CA GLU A 106 7.38 -30.58 1.45
C GLU A 106 6.90 -31.47 0.30
N THR A 107 6.88 -30.94 -0.93
CA THR A 107 6.44 -31.71 -2.10
C THR A 107 7.48 -32.75 -2.54
N ASP A 108 8.76 -32.52 -2.25
CA ASP A 108 9.84 -33.45 -2.59
C ASP A 108 9.96 -34.63 -1.61
N GLN A 109 9.27 -34.56 -0.50
CA GLN A 109 9.15 -35.66 0.45
C GLN A 109 7.89 -36.48 0.23
#